data_ef12508876e4f02abdc5846081b3444a
#
_entry.id   ef12508876e4f02abdc5846081b3444a
#
_cell.length_a   1.000
_cell.length_b   1.000
_cell.length_c   1.000
_cell.angle_alpha   90.00
_cell.angle_beta   90.00
_cell.angle_gamma   90.00
#
_symmetry.space_group_name_H-M   'P 1'
#
loop_
_entity.id
_entity.type
_entity.pdbx_description
1 polymer ?
#
loop_
_entity_poly.entity_id
_entity_poly.type
_entity_poly.pdbx_seq_one_letter_code
_entity_poly.pdbx_strand_id
1 'polypeptide(L)'
;MRRLVPCLFALIILTGCSPREPLRVGFLAGLSGNVADLGEAGRNGAQIAVEEFNRAGGINGRPIELIVRDDAQSPEKAIAAANELIASGVEAIVGPMTSAMAEVVLPLAQRAGIVLVSPTVTARKFFGQDDNLFLIMSSTREEARLSAEYHFRESGVRRVAAIYDQKNLAYAESWLREFTVTFQQSGGDVLPFGF
;
A
#
# COMPACT_ATOMS: atom_id res chain seq x y z
N MET A 1 -4.01 -28.00 -66.98
CA MET A 1 -4.00 -28.32 -65.53
C MET A 1 -2.69 -27.88 -64.94
N ARG A 2 -2.59 -26.64 -64.45
CA ARG A 2 -1.33 -26.11 -63.87
C ARG A 2 -1.58 -24.85 -63.07
N ARG A 3 -1.13 -24.84 -61.79
CA ARG A 3 -0.89 -23.66 -60.91
C ARG A 3 -2.08 -23.11 -60.10
N LEU A 4 -2.59 -23.90 -59.12
CA LEU A 4 -3.47 -23.40 -58.07
C LEU A 4 -3.00 -23.75 -56.63
N VAL A 5 -1.73 -24.11 -56.45
CA VAL A 5 -1.22 -24.57 -55.14
C VAL A 5 -0.46 -23.51 -54.28
N PRO A 6 0.04 -22.38 -54.79
CA PRO A 6 0.82 -21.47 -53.89
C PRO A 6 -0.03 -20.46 -53.07
N CYS A 7 -1.36 -20.30 -53.30
CA CYS A 7 -2.14 -19.30 -52.55
C CYS A 7 -2.71 -19.77 -51.21
N LEU A 8 -2.66 -21.07 -50.90
CA LEU A 8 -3.25 -21.61 -49.66
C LEU A 8 -2.29 -21.54 -48.45
N PHE A 9 -0.99 -21.30 -48.65
CA PHE A 9 0.00 -21.25 -47.58
C PHE A 9 0.21 -19.85 -46.97
N ALA A 10 -0.28 -18.80 -47.64
CA ALA A 10 -0.13 -17.41 -47.16
C ALA A 10 -1.20 -16.96 -46.17
N LEU A 11 -2.26 -17.77 -45.94
CA LEU A 11 -3.41 -17.39 -45.10
C LEU A 11 -3.32 -17.83 -43.63
N ILE A 12 -2.26 -18.58 -43.26
CA ILE A 12 -2.13 -19.17 -41.91
C ILE A 12 -1.31 -18.26 -40.94
N ILE A 13 -0.69 -17.18 -41.42
CA ILE A 13 0.20 -16.36 -40.60
C ILE A 13 -0.51 -15.17 -39.90
N LEU A 14 -1.80 -14.96 -40.14
CA LEU A 14 -2.55 -13.81 -39.57
C LEU A 14 -3.35 -14.12 -38.28
N THR A 15 -3.19 -15.29 -37.69
CA THR A 15 -3.94 -15.66 -36.46
C THR A 15 -3.04 -15.68 -35.24
N GLY A 16 -2.28 -14.60 -34.94
CA GLY A 16 -1.30 -14.72 -33.92
C GLY A 16 -0.94 -13.50 -33.07
N CYS A 17 -1.84 -12.54 -32.89
CA CYS A 17 -1.60 -11.54 -31.84
C CYS A 17 -2.95 -11.01 -31.32
N SER A 18 -3.69 -11.85 -30.62
CA SER A 18 -4.65 -11.29 -29.67
C SER A 18 -3.83 -10.61 -28.55
N PRO A 19 -4.05 -9.32 -28.28
CA PRO A 19 -3.47 -8.68 -27.13
C PRO A 19 -3.80 -9.53 -25.90
N ARG A 20 -2.78 -9.86 -25.12
CA ARG A 20 -3.03 -10.58 -23.87
C ARG A 20 -3.81 -9.67 -22.94
N GLU A 21 -4.78 -10.24 -22.21
CA GLU A 21 -5.54 -9.55 -21.17
C GLU A 21 -4.55 -8.82 -20.20
N PRO A 22 -4.80 -7.56 -19.88
CA PRO A 22 -3.94 -6.81 -18.98
C PRO A 22 -3.89 -7.47 -17.59
N LEU A 23 -2.76 -7.30 -16.92
CA LEU A 23 -2.62 -7.63 -15.52
C LEU A 23 -3.18 -6.44 -14.72
N ARG A 24 -4.27 -6.65 -14.01
CA ARG A 24 -4.92 -5.59 -13.22
C ARG A 24 -4.29 -5.49 -11.85
N VAL A 25 -3.83 -4.29 -11.52
CA VAL A 25 -3.28 -3.95 -10.19
C VAL A 25 -4.17 -2.87 -9.58
N GLY A 26 -4.66 -3.11 -8.37
CA GLY A 26 -5.39 -2.11 -7.62
C GLY A 26 -4.44 -1.10 -6.97
N PHE A 27 -4.88 0.14 -6.84
CA PHE A 27 -4.25 1.13 -5.98
C PHE A 27 -5.32 1.67 -5.02
N LEU A 28 -5.06 1.60 -3.71
CA LEU A 28 -5.98 2.01 -2.66
C LEU A 28 -5.31 2.97 -1.70
N ALA A 29 -5.82 4.20 -1.60
CA ALA A 29 -5.28 5.24 -0.73
C ALA A 29 -6.31 6.32 -0.44
N GLY A 30 -6.09 7.13 0.60
CA GLY A 30 -6.79 8.40 0.78
C GLY A 30 -6.30 9.41 -0.25
N LEU A 31 -7.08 9.62 -1.31
CA LEU A 31 -6.80 10.59 -2.37
C LEU A 31 -7.54 11.91 -2.14
N SER A 32 -8.33 11.98 -1.09
CA SER A 32 -9.08 13.16 -0.66
C SER A 32 -8.94 13.37 0.85
N GLY A 33 -9.21 14.60 1.32
CA GLY A 33 -9.11 14.95 2.73
C GLY A 33 -7.68 15.19 3.22
N ASN A 34 -7.43 14.95 4.51
CA ASN A 34 -6.19 15.36 5.20
C ASN A 34 -4.94 14.56 4.83
N VAL A 35 -5.08 13.43 4.16
CA VAL A 35 -3.97 12.53 3.74
C VAL A 35 -3.82 12.44 2.23
N ALA A 36 -4.48 13.34 1.50
CA ALA A 36 -4.48 13.34 0.04
C ALA A 36 -3.07 13.45 -0.55
N ASP A 37 -2.19 14.22 0.04
CA ASP A 37 -0.79 14.38 -0.36
C ASP A 37 -0.03 13.05 -0.32
N LEU A 38 -0.21 12.26 0.73
CA LEU A 38 0.38 10.92 0.84
C LEU A 38 -0.17 9.97 -0.23
N GLY A 39 -1.49 9.94 -0.38
CA GLY A 39 -2.15 9.09 -1.36
C GLY A 39 -1.81 9.45 -2.80
N GLU A 40 -1.80 10.74 -3.13
CA GLU A 40 -1.43 11.24 -4.45
C GLU A 40 0.03 10.97 -4.80
N ALA A 41 0.95 11.16 -3.86
CA ALA A 41 2.36 10.83 -4.06
C ALA A 41 2.54 9.33 -4.34
N GLY A 42 1.86 8.47 -3.55
CA GLY A 42 1.87 7.02 -3.75
C GLY A 42 1.27 6.61 -5.10
N ARG A 43 0.12 7.18 -5.49
CA ARG A 43 -0.50 6.95 -6.80
C ARG A 43 0.43 7.33 -7.95
N ASN A 44 1.05 8.49 -7.86
CA ASN A 44 1.96 8.97 -8.90
C ASN A 44 3.19 8.03 -9.03
N GLY A 45 3.73 7.56 -7.91
CA GLY A 45 4.82 6.56 -7.92
C GLY A 45 4.39 5.24 -8.56
N ALA A 46 3.21 4.73 -8.21
CA ALA A 46 2.65 3.52 -8.81
C ALA A 46 2.40 3.69 -10.32
N GLN A 47 1.88 4.85 -10.73
CA GLN A 47 1.65 5.16 -12.14
C GLN A 47 2.95 5.19 -12.95
N ILE A 48 4.01 5.82 -12.44
CA ILE A 48 5.33 5.84 -13.07
C ILE A 48 5.86 4.42 -13.26
N ALA A 49 5.77 3.58 -12.22
CA ALA A 49 6.20 2.19 -12.31
C ALA A 49 5.41 1.42 -13.37
N VAL A 50 4.09 1.57 -13.42
CA VAL A 50 3.24 0.94 -14.44
C VAL A 50 3.63 1.38 -15.85
N GLU A 51 3.88 2.68 -16.06
CA GLU A 51 4.32 3.20 -17.36
C GLU A 51 5.68 2.65 -17.79
N GLU A 52 6.62 2.52 -16.86
CA GLU A 52 7.94 1.93 -17.12
C GLU A 52 7.83 0.46 -17.50
N PHE A 53 7.09 -0.34 -16.73
CA PHE A 53 6.87 -1.75 -17.05
C PHE A 53 6.17 -1.91 -18.41
N ASN A 54 5.14 -1.13 -18.69
CA ASN A 54 4.40 -1.21 -19.95
C ASN A 54 5.27 -0.79 -21.14
N ARG A 55 6.13 0.21 -20.98
CA ARG A 55 7.11 0.62 -22.02
C ARG A 55 8.14 -0.49 -22.30
N ALA A 56 8.47 -1.28 -21.28
CA ALA A 56 9.34 -2.45 -21.40
C ALA A 56 8.63 -3.71 -21.95
N GLY A 57 7.36 -3.64 -22.30
CA GLY A 57 6.59 -4.76 -22.86
C GLY A 57 5.68 -5.49 -21.85
N GLY A 58 5.51 -4.90 -20.66
CA GLY A 58 4.66 -5.45 -19.61
C GLY A 58 5.26 -6.64 -18.88
N ILE A 59 4.46 -7.32 -18.07
CA ILE A 59 4.87 -8.51 -17.33
C ILE A 59 4.51 -9.75 -18.18
N ASN A 60 5.50 -10.49 -18.62
CA ASN A 60 5.32 -11.66 -19.50
C ASN A 60 4.50 -11.32 -20.77
N GLY A 61 4.67 -10.11 -21.33
CA GLY A 61 3.93 -9.63 -22.49
C GLY A 61 2.48 -9.25 -22.22
N ARG A 62 2.07 -9.10 -20.96
CA ARG A 62 0.78 -8.53 -20.52
C ARG A 62 1.01 -7.09 -20.06
N PRO A 63 0.29 -6.10 -20.59
CA PRO A 63 0.35 -4.75 -20.05
C PRO A 63 -0.27 -4.72 -18.64
N ILE A 64 0.18 -3.79 -17.80
CA ILE A 64 -0.40 -3.54 -16.48
C ILE A 64 -1.48 -2.46 -16.62
N GLU A 65 -2.65 -2.72 -16.05
CA GLU A 65 -3.73 -1.76 -15.86
C GLU A 65 -3.81 -1.40 -14.38
N LEU A 66 -3.62 -0.11 -14.05
CA LEU A 66 -3.74 0.39 -12.68
C LEU A 66 -5.16 0.88 -12.41
N ILE A 67 -5.87 0.24 -11.49
CA ILE A 67 -7.23 0.61 -11.08
C ILE A 67 -7.15 1.34 -9.75
N VAL A 68 -7.42 2.64 -9.75
CA VAL A 68 -7.27 3.51 -8.58
C VAL A 68 -8.59 3.68 -7.85
N ARG A 69 -8.56 3.61 -6.51
CA ARG A 69 -9.70 3.89 -5.62
C ARG A 69 -9.28 4.77 -4.45
N ASP A 70 -10.18 5.67 -4.08
CA ASP A 70 -10.04 6.57 -2.93
C ASP A 70 -10.74 5.99 -1.71
N ASP A 71 -10.01 5.77 -0.62
CA ASP A 71 -10.57 5.37 0.67
C ASP A 71 -10.99 6.58 1.53
N ALA A 72 -10.59 7.80 1.14
CA ALA A 72 -10.84 9.06 1.84
C ALA A 72 -10.55 8.99 3.36
N GLN A 73 -9.67 8.09 3.77
CA GLN A 73 -9.36 7.75 5.16
C GLN A 73 -10.63 7.45 6.02
N SER A 74 -11.62 6.80 5.41
CA SER A 74 -12.83 6.30 6.06
C SER A 74 -12.87 4.79 5.99
N PRO A 75 -13.05 4.08 7.12
CA PRO A 75 -13.17 2.63 7.13
C PRO A 75 -14.25 2.10 6.19
N GLU A 76 -15.40 2.76 6.14
CA GLU A 76 -16.53 2.37 5.30
C GLU A 76 -16.18 2.50 3.81
N LYS A 77 -15.52 3.61 3.42
CA LYS A 77 -15.08 3.82 2.03
C LYS A 77 -13.94 2.88 1.66
N ALA A 78 -13.01 2.62 2.57
CA ALA A 78 -11.92 1.67 2.35
C ALA A 78 -12.46 0.25 2.09
N ILE A 79 -13.46 -0.20 2.86
CA ILE A 79 -14.14 -1.48 2.65
C ILE A 79 -14.83 -1.52 1.28
N ALA A 80 -15.58 -0.47 0.92
CA ALA A 80 -16.26 -0.38 -0.37
C ALA A 80 -15.25 -0.40 -1.53
N ALA A 81 -14.22 0.44 -1.47
CA ALA A 81 -13.17 0.54 -2.47
C ALA A 81 -12.37 -0.76 -2.66
N ALA A 82 -12.05 -1.45 -1.56
CA ALA A 82 -11.38 -2.75 -1.61
C ALA A 82 -12.26 -3.81 -2.29
N ASN A 83 -13.57 -3.86 -1.97
CA ASN A 83 -14.50 -4.78 -2.61
C ASN A 83 -14.66 -4.48 -4.11
N GLU A 84 -14.68 -3.21 -4.52
CA GLU A 84 -14.71 -2.83 -5.94
C GLU A 84 -13.45 -3.29 -6.68
N LEU A 85 -12.25 -3.12 -6.07
CA LEU A 85 -11.00 -3.61 -6.65
C LEU A 85 -11.02 -5.13 -6.81
N ILE A 86 -11.43 -5.86 -5.77
CA ILE A 86 -11.54 -7.32 -5.80
C ILE A 86 -12.52 -7.75 -6.89
N ALA A 87 -13.70 -7.11 -6.98
CA ALA A 87 -14.69 -7.40 -8.01
C ALA A 87 -14.21 -7.06 -9.43
N SER A 88 -13.29 -6.12 -9.58
CA SER A 88 -12.65 -5.78 -10.85
C SER A 88 -11.60 -6.81 -11.31
N GLY A 89 -11.34 -7.84 -10.51
CA GLY A 89 -10.39 -8.90 -10.84
C GLY A 89 -8.93 -8.46 -10.77
N VAL A 90 -8.56 -7.61 -9.81
CA VAL A 90 -7.16 -7.26 -9.58
C VAL A 90 -6.40 -8.47 -9.01
N GLU A 91 -5.15 -8.63 -9.41
CA GLU A 91 -4.27 -9.70 -8.93
C GLU A 91 -3.53 -9.30 -7.64
N ALA A 92 -3.34 -8.00 -7.41
CA ALA A 92 -2.76 -7.43 -6.20
C ALA A 92 -3.26 -6.00 -5.98
N ILE A 93 -3.09 -5.47 -4.77
CA ILE A 93 -3.40 -4.08 -4.43
C ILE A 93 -2.17 -3.42 -3.83
N VAL A 94 -1.74 -2.30 -4.40
CA VAL A 94 -0.78 -1.38 -3.79
C VAL A 94 -1.54 -0.47 -2.83
N GLY A 95 -1.19 -0.54 -1.55
CA GLY A 95 -1.91 0.10 -0.46
C GLY A 95 -2.46 -0.93 0.55
N PRO A 96 -3.32 -0.48 1.47
CA PRO A 96 -3.66 0.91 1.76
C PRO A 96 -2.46 1.70 2.31
N MET A 97 -2.57 3.04 2.34
CA MET A 97 -1.45 3.91 2.72
C MET A 97 -1.43 4.23 4.23
N THR A 98 -2.47 3.92 4.98
CA THR A 98 -2.49 4.14 6.43
C THR A 98 -2.78 2.86 7.20
N SER A 99 -2.22 2.77 8.40
CA SER A 99 -2.38 1.58 9.25
C SER A 99 -3.84 1.37 9.68
N ALA A 100 -4.62 2.44 9.85
CA ALA A 100 -6.04 2.34 10.16
C ALA A 100 -6.85 1.70 9.01
N MET A 101 -6.53 2.05 7.76
CA MET A 101 -7.21 1.44 6.61
C MET A 101 -6.75 -0.01 6.39
N ALA A 102 -5.49 -0.33 6.73
CA ALA A 102 -5.02 -1.72 6.69
C ALA A 102 -5.82 -2.65 7.61
N GLU A 103 -6.28 -2.16 8.76
CA GLU A 103 -7.10 -2.96 9.69
C GLU A 103 -8.39 -3.48 9.06
N VAL A 104 -9.04 -2.67 8.24
CA VAL A 104 -10.34 -3.02 7.66
C VAL A 104 -10.21 -3.67 6.28
N VAL A 105 -9.12 -3.40 5.55
CA VAL A 105 -8.90 -3.93 4.19
C VAL A 105 -8.26 -5.32 4.21
N LEU A 106 -7.30 -5.57 5.11
CA LEU A 106 -6.57 -6.84 5.17
C LEU A 106 -7.49 -8.07 5.30
N PRO A 107 -8.52 -8.09 6.16
CA PRO A 107 -9.43 -9.24 6.23
C PRO A 107 -10.21 -9.49 4.93
N LEU A 108 -10.47 -8.45 4.12
CA LEU A 108 -11.14 -8.59 2.82
C LEU A 108 -10.19 -9.23 1.81
N ALA A 109 -8.96 -8.71 1.72
CA ALA A 109 -7.92 -9.22 0.83
C ALA A 109 -7.57 -10.68 1.14
N GLN A 110 -7.44 -11.05 2.42
CA GLN A 110 -7.20 -12.42 2.84
C GLN A 110 -8.30 -13.38 2.38
N ARG A 111 -9.58 -13.02 2.58
CA ARG A 111 -10.71 -13.85 2.12
C ARG A 111 -10.76 -14.00 0.60
N ALA A 112 -10.30 -12.99 -0.13
CA ALA A 112 -10.27 -12.99 -1.59
C ALA A 112 -8.98 -13.59 -2.18
N GLY A 113 -7.98 -13.92 -1.34
CA GLY A 113 -6.67 -14.40 -1.80
C GLY A 113 -5.83 -13.31 -2.51
N ILE A 114 -6.13 -12.03 -2.27
CA ILE A 114 -5.45 -10.89 -2.88
C ILE A 114 -4.26 -10.47 -2.01
N VAL A 115 -3.13 -10.21 -2.66
CA VAL A 115 -1.93 -9.67 -2.00
C VAL A 115 -2.04 -8.16 -1.87
N LEU A 116 -1.75 -7.65 -0.68
CA LEU A 116 -1.57 -6.23 -0.39
C LEU A 116 -0.08 -5.91 -0.29
N VAL A 117 0.36 -4.85 -0.95
CA VAL A 117 1.72 -4.31 -0.81
C VAL A 117 1.60 -2.86 -0.34
N SER A 118 1.91 -2.61 0.92
CA SER A 118 1.82 -1.26 1.46
C SER A 118 3.20 -0.61 1.62
N PRO A 119 3.39 0.58 1.01
CA PRO A 119 4.64 1.32 1.15
C PRO A 119 4.74 2.12 2.45
N THR A 120 3.67 2.31 3.20
CA THR A 120 3.61 3.28 4.31
C THR A 120 2.92 2.78 5.59
N VAL A 121 2.34 1.59 5.58
CA VAL A 121 1.81 0.96 6.81
C VAL A 121 2.97 0.51 7.68
N THR A 122 3.02 0.99 8.92
CA THR A 122 4.14 0.76 9.85
C THR A 122 3.72 0.34 11.25
N ALA A 123 2.40 0.28 11.56
CA ALA A 123 1.94 -0.15 12.87
C ALA A 123 2.44 -1.57 13.19
N ARG A 124 3.08 -1.72 14.35
CA ARG A 124 3.78 -2.94 14.75
C ARG A 124 2.98 -4.22 14.65
N LYS A 125 1.68 -4.16 14.89
CA LYS A 125 0.80 -5.34 14.84
C LYS A 125 0.74 -6.07 13.51
N PHE A 126 1.12 -5.41 12.42
CA PHE A 126 1.15 -6.00 11.07
C PHE A 126 2.47 -6.71 10.74
N PHE A 127 3.49 -6.57 11.59
CA PHE A 127 4.80 -7.16 11.32
C PHE A 127 4.91 -8.57 11.91
N GLY A 128 5.54 -9.47 11.14
CA GLY A 128 5.76 -10.86 11.55
C GLY A 128 4.50 -11.70 11.53
N GLN A 129 3.48 -11.29 10.80
CA GLN A 129 2.27 -12.06 10.59
C GLN A 129 2.41 -12.91 9.31
N ASP A 130 1.83 -14.11 9.33
CA ASP A 130 1.69 -14.95 8.13
C ASP A 130 0.34 -14.62 7.48
N ASP A 131 0.34 -13.56 6.69
CA ASP A 131 -0.84 -13.01 6.05
C ASP A 131 -0.56 -12.48 4.63
N ASN A 132 -1.56 -11.84 4.00
CA ASN A 132 -1.45 -11.34 2.64
C ASN A 132 -0.88 -9.91 2.55
N LEU A 133 -0.36 -9.32 3.64
CA LEU A 133 0.14 -7.95 3.68
C LEU A 133 1.67 -7.91 3.67
N PHE A 134 2.23 -7.35 2.61
CA PHE A 134 3.66 -7.10 2.49
C PHE A 134 3.97 -5.63 2.78
N LEU A 135 4.88 -5.41 3.72
CA LEU A 135 5.31 -4.09 4.17
C LEU A 135 6.74 -3.84 3.73
N ILE A 136 7.01 -2.67 3.13
CA ILE A 136 8.34 -2.31 2.65
C ILE A 136 9.06 -1.29 3.54
N MET A 137 8.38 -0.78 4.58
CA MET A 137 8.94 0.12 5.58
C MET A 137 9.26 -0.62 6.89
N SER A 138 10.13 -0.05 7.72
CA SER A 138 10.35 -0.49 9.09
C SER A 138 9.11 -0.26 9.97
N SER A 139 9.03 -1.00 11.07
CA SER A 139 7.91 -0.83 11.99
C SER A 139 8.06 0.42 12.85
N THR A 140 6.91 0.94 13.32
CA THR A 140 6.87 2.02 14.33
C THR A 140 7.72 1.73 15.56
N ARG A 141 7.95 0.46 15.90
CA ARG A 141 8.78 0.08 17.03
C ARG A 141 10.21 0.62 16.89
N GLU A 142 10.83 0.38 15.74
CA GLU A 142 12.22 0.76 15.51
C GLU A 142 12.36 2.28 15.41
N GLU A 143 11.47 2.92 14.66
CA GLU A 143 11.48 4.37 14.47
C GLU A 143 11.24 5.13 15.77
N ALA A 144 10.23 4.71 16.53
CA ALA A 144 9.88 5.35 17.80
C ALA A 144 10.99 5.17 18.85
N ARG A 145 11.60 3.98 18.92
CA ARG A 145 12.74 3.71 19.81
C ARG A 145 13.92 4.62 19.49
N LEU A 146 14.34 4.68 18.25
CA LEU A 146 15.45 5.54 17.82
C LEU A 146 15.16 7.02 18.08
N SER A 147 13.94 7.47 17.81
CA SER A 147 13.50 8.83 18.08
C SER A 147 13.55 9.16 19.58
N ALA A 148 13.05 8.26 20.44
CA ALA A 148 13.07 8.45 21.88
C ALA A 148 14.51 8.54 22.44
N GLU A 149 15.38 7.64 22.00
CA GLU A 149 16.80 7.63 22.40
C GLU A 149 17.51 8.91 21.97
N TYR A 150 17.31 9.34 20.72
CA TYR A 150 17.90 10.55 20.18
C TYR A 150 17.47 11.80 20.97
N HIS A 151 16.17 11.98 21.16
CA HIS A 151 15.64 13.15 21.87
C HIS A 151 16.12 13.20 23.33
N PHE A 152 16.20 12.06 24.00
CA PHE A 152 16.66 12.03 25.37
C PHE A 152 18.17 12.26 25.48
N ARG A 153 18.97 11.57 24.66
CA ARG A 153 20.44 11.56 24.79
C ARG A 153 21.11 12.75 24.11
N GLU A 154 20.70 13.02 22.86
CA GLU A 154 21.37 14.01 22.02
C GLU A 154 20.71 15.41 22.13
N SER A 155 19.39 15.47 22.16
CA SER A 155 18.67 16.74 22.25
C SER A 155 18.47 17.23 23.69
N GLY A 156 18.76 16.41 24.69
CA GLY A 156 18.61 16.77 26.11
C GLY A 156 17.16 16.93 26.57
N VAL A 157 16.18 16.50 25.77
CA VAL A 157 14.76 16.60 26.12
C VAL A 157 14.42 15.64 27.26
N ARG A 158 13.64 16.12 28.25
CA ARG A 158 13.23 15.33 29.42
C ARG A 158 11.72 15.18 29.55
N ARG A 159 10.97 16.08 28.93
CA ARG A 159 9.50 16.01 28.93
C ARG A 159 8.97 16.30 27.53
N VAL A 160 8.02 15.52 27.08
CA VAL A 160 7.35 15.68 25.79
C VAL A 160 5.84 15.63 25.97
N ALA A 161 5.10 16.36 25.15
CA ALA A 161 3.67 16.21 24.99
C ALA A 161 3.39 15.64 23.61
N ALA A 162 2.56 14.61 23.53
CA ALA A 162 2.21 13.95 22.29
C ALA A 162 0.81 14.39 21.82
N ILE A 163 0.74 14.89 20.59
CA ILE A 163 -0.50 15.24 19.90
C ILE A 163 -0.60 14.29 18.71
N TYR A 164 -1.74 13.60 18.53
CA TYR A 164 -1.87 12.59 17.50
C TYR A 164 -3.26 12.54 16.86
N ASP A 165 -3.30 12.16 15.60
CA ASP A 165 -4.52 11.99 14.80
C ASP A 165 -5.23 10.69 15.17
N GLN A 166 -6.50 10.79 15.59
CA GLN A 166 -7.34 9.64 15.91
C GLN A 166 -7.84 8.90 14.66
N LYS A 167 -7.82 9.51 13.50
CA LYS A 167 -8.23 8.84 12.25
C LYS A 167 -7.22 7.78 11.80
N ASN A 168 -5.95 7.88 12.24
CA ASN A 168 -4.94 6.84 12.04
C ASN A 168 -4.42 6.30 13.37
N LEU A 169 -5.34 5.97 14.27
CA LEU A 169 -5.06 5.56 15.64
C LEU A 169 -4.16 4.32 15.70
N ALA A 170 -4.34 3.37 14.78
CA ALA A 170 -3.50 2.17 14.68
C ALA A 170 -2.00 2.49 14.56
N TYR A 171 -1.66 3.51 13.77
CA TYR A 171 -0.29 4.03 13.66
C TYR A 171 0.10 4.83 14.92
N ALA A 172 -0.73 5.82 15.27
CA ALA A 172 -0.41 6.78 16.31
C ALA A 172 -0.20 6.12 17.68
N GLU A 173 -1.09 5.21 18.09
CA GLU A 173 -0.92 4.44 19.33
C GLU A 173 0.29 3.51 19.29
N SER A 174 0.53 2.86 18.15
CA SER A 174 1.67 1.97 17.99
C SER A 174 2.98 2.75 18.19
N TRP A 175 3.12 3.88 17.51
CA TRP A 175 4.31 4.74 17.61
C TRP A 175 4.49 5.32 19.02
N LEU A 176 3.41 5.92 19.56
CA LEU A 176 3.44 6.58 20.86
C LEU A 176 3.78 5.61 22.00
N ARG A 177 3.24 4.40 21.95
CA ARG A 177 3.54 3.37 22.96
C ARG A 177 5.02 3.00 22.98
N GLU A 178 5.61 2.73 21.82
CA GLU A 178 7.02 2.33 21.74
C GLU A 178 7.94 3.51 22.10
N PHE A 179 7.60 4.72 21.69
CA PHE A 179 8.31 5.95 22.10
C PHE A 179 8.25 6.14 23.61
N THR A 180 7.05 6.08 24.20
CA THR A 180 6.82 6.30 25.64
C THR A 180 7.63 5.30 26.48
N VAL A 181 7.58 4.02 26.13
CA VAL A 181 8.33 2.98 26.85
C VAL A 181 9.82 3.29 26.84
N THR A 182 10.40 3.58 25.69
CA THR A 182 11.85 3.86 25.56
C THR A 182 12.24 5.16 26.24
N PHE A 183 11.43 6.21 26.07
CA PHE A 183 11.72 7.53 26.64
C PHE A 183 11.66 7.52 28.18
N GLN A 184 10.66 6.83 28.75
CA GLN A 184 10.52 6.67 30.21
C GLN A 184 11.61 5.77 30.79
N GLN A 185 12.01 4.69 30.11
CA GLN A 185 13.17 3.87 30.53
C GLN A 185 14.48 4.67 30.58
N SER A 186 14.57 5.70 29.72
CA SER A 186 15.72 6.62 29.75
C SER A 186 15.60 7.70 30.83
N GLY A 187 14.47 7.83 31.56
CA GLY A 187 14.22 8.83 32.62
C GLY A 187 13.43 10.05 32.14
N GLY A 188 12.82 10.00 30.97
CA GLY A 188 11.94 11.04 30.42
C GLY A 188 10.50 10.91 30.89
N ASP A 189 9.70 11.96 30.65
CA ASP A 189 8.26 12.01 30.95
C ASP A 189 7.46 12.33 29.69
N VAL A 190 6.37 11.58 29.45
CA VAL A 190 5.50 11.71 28.26
C VAL A 190 4.08 12.01 28.71
N LEU A 191 3.53 13.13 28.24
CA LEU A 191 2.15 13.55 28.45
C LEU A 191 1.35 13.33 27.16
N PRO A 192 0.53 12.28 27.06
CA PRO A 192 -0.27 12.05 25.85
C PRO A 192 -1.50 12.96 25.82
N PHE A 193 -1.75 13.55 24.65
CA PHE A 193 -2.97 14.28 24.33
C PHE A 193 -3.51 13.76 22.99
N GLY A 194 -4.79 13.31 22.95
CA GLY A 194 -5.46 12.94 21.71
C GLY A 194 -6.41 14.04 21.23
N PHE A 195 -6.65 14.14 19.92
CA PHE A 195 -7.65 15.02 19.30
C PHE A 195 -8.71 14.20 18.58
#